data_b86d53b31ee619eceb5727bf3c47e5c2
#
_entry.id   b86d53b31ee619eceb5727bf3c47e5c2
#
_cell.length_a   1.000
_cell.length_b   1.000
_cell.length_c   1.000
_cell.angle_alpha   90.00
_cell.angle_beta   90.00
_cell.angle_gamma   90.00
#
_symmetry.space_group_name_H-M   'P 1'
#
loop_
_entity.id
_entity.type
_entity.pdbx_description
1 polymer ?
#
loop_
_entity_poly.entity_id
_entity_poly.type
_entity_poly.pdbx_seq_one_letter_code
_entity_poly.pdbx_strand_id
1 'polypeptide(L)'
;MKRSRWFSVTTAAIALSLVAAACGGGDGGGGDGGGGGGGGQEQLEKVPVTIYYQGALSGPFSYLQKHPFQGAQLAIDELNADETFPAEITYEQSDTQGDPANAPPVVEKATTDPETVAIIGPGFSGESAAAGDTYEEAQIPFVTPSATATSLGEKGWEYWFRACGNDAGQGGLAGEYIAKNIKPASLFVAHDKSDYGQPLAETVRDTAEKAGVEQVGFEGVETGADDYSSLISSIESSGAEAVFFGGYDADFGKIVKQARDGGLDIPMMSGDGSLSSTFLDLAGAGADNVTLIAPTNIGGGFIQKYNKEFGEDASSVPVYAGEGYDVATMLGEGIRQAREDGAEDPEDIRAGIKEYLDSLVGGGSFEGVAKIYSWDEKHELTADDPATLFFFYEVSGGGVKPLGNAVEAIAK
;
A
#
# COMPACT_ATOMS: atom_id res chain seq x y z
N MET A 1 33.09 0.73 47.06
CA MET A 1 32.26 1.26 48.17
C MET A 1 31.03 2.00 47.57
N LYS A 2 29.82 1.64 48.09
CA LYS A 2 28.49 2.29 47.88
C LYS A 2 27.81 1.95 46.56
N ARG A 3 26.81 1.19 46.54
CA ARG A 3 25.53 0.78 47.18
C ARG A 3 24.45 0.86 46.08
N SER A 4 23.97 -0.34 45.78
CA SER A 4 22.77 -0.63 44.96
C SER A 4 21.49 -0.04 45.62
N ARG A 5 20.57 0.44 44.81
CA ARG A 5 19.18 0.63 45.20
C ARG A 5 18.28 -0.16 44.26
N TRP A 6 17.75 -1.24 44.77
CA TRP A 6 16.62 -1.97 44.22
C TRP A 6 15.33 -1.18 44.46
N PHE A 7 14.50 -1.03 43.48
CA PHE A 7 13.09 -0.67 43.64
C PHE A 7 12.25 -1.88 43.41
N SER A 8 11.55 -2.32 44.46
CA SER A 8 10.55 -3.38 44.46
C SER A 8 9.25 -2.85 43.89
N VAL A 9 8.69 -3.52 42.87
CA VAL A 9 7.34 -3.27 42.37
C VAL A 9 6.41 -4.22 43.13
N THR A 10 5.46 -3.63 43.85
CA THR A 10 4.44 -4.33 44.62
C THR A 10 3.23 -4.64 43.72
N THR A 11 2.99 -5.90 43.52
CA THR A 11 1.79 -6.42 42.81
C THR A 11 0.58 -6.34 43.74
N ALA A 12 -0.44 -5.58 43.40
CA ALA A 12 -1.73 -5.57 44.11
C ALA A 12 -2.69 -6.61 43.48
N ALA A 13 -2.95 -7.65 44.24
CA ALA A 13 -3.99 -8.63 43.90
C ALA A 13 -5.35 -8.10 44.37
N ILE A 14 -6.29 -7.99 43.43
CA ILE A 14 -7.72 -7.69 43.76
C ILE A 14 -8.44 -9.04 43.92
N ALA A 15 -8.88 -9.28 45.14
CA ALA A 15 -9.71 -10.44 45.49
C ALA A 15 -11.19 -10.21 45.16
N LEU A 16 -11.75 -11.08 44.33
CA LEU A 16 -13.20 -11.12 44.04
C LEU A 16 -13.89 -11.84 45.17
N SER A 17 -14.77 -11.15 45.92
CA SER A 17 -15.61 -11.72 46.94
C SER A 17 -16.96 -12.17 46.36
N LEU A 18 -17.18 -13.47 46.29
CA LEU A 18 -18.51 -14.07 46.09
C LEU A 18 -19.33 -13.90 47.36
N VAL A 19 -20.52 -13.30 47.24
CA VAL A 19 -21.57 -13.36 48.24
C VAL A 19 -22.70 -14.27 47.74
N ALA A 20 -22.79 -15.44 48.31
CA ALA A 20 -23.97 -16.31 48.22
C ALA A 20 -24.97 -15.88 49.29
N ALA A 21 -26.20 -15.57 48.89
CA ALA A 21 -27.33 -15.44 49.83
C ALA A 21 -28.47 -16.36 49.43
N ALA A 22 -28.83 -17.16 50.35
CA ALA A 22 -29.82 -18.24 50.27
C ALA A 22 -31.27 -17.75 50.46
N CYS A 23 -32.15 -18.57 50.01
CA CYS A 23 -33.62 -18.55 50.01
C CYS A 23 -34.29 -18.06 51.28
N GLY A 24 -35.44 -17.37 51.10
CA GLY A 24 -36.51 -17.23 52.07
C GLY A 24 -37.79 -16.80 51.40
N GLY A 25 -38.82 -17.66 51.40
CA GLY A 25 -40.12 -17.43 50.80
C GLY A 25 -41.01 -16.51 51.61
N GLY A 26 -42.01 -15.93 50.95
CA GLY A 26 -43.13 -15.17 51.56
C GLY A 26 -44.03 -14.54 50.52
N ASP A 27 -45.25 -14.97 50.51
CA ASP A 27 -46.37 -14.59 49.68
C ASP A 27 -46.79 -13.11 49.79
N GLY A 28 -47.37 -12.55 48.69
CA GLY A 28 -48.41 -11.52 48.80
C GLY A 28 -48.27 -10.27 47.96
N GLY A 29 -48.99 -10.17 46.84
CA GLY A 29 -49.73 -8.97 46.45
C GLY A 29 -49.11 -7.89 45.60
N GLY A 30 -49.50 -7.86 44.33
CA GLY A 30 -49.93 -6.73 43.54
C GLY A 30 -49.03 -5.47 43.46
N GLY A 31 -48.59 -5.11 42.26
CA GLY A 31 -48.07 -3.76 41.98
C GLY A 31 -47.25 -3.67 40.71
N ASP A 32 -47.83 -3.09 39.77
CA ASP A 32 -47.45 -2.62 38.47
C ASP A 32 -46.01 -1.98 38.38
N GLY A 33 -45.37 -2.18 37.23
CA GLY A 33 -44.49 -1.18 36.63
C GLY A 33 -42.99 -1.22 36.94
N GLY A 34 -42.21 -1.61 35.98
CA GLY A 34 -40.77 -1.36 35.94
C GLY A 34 -40.03 -2.33 35.03
N GLY A 35 -40.21 -2.18 33.73
CA GLY A 35 -39.37 -2.84 32.74
C GLY A 35 -37.90 -2.44 32.93
N GLY A 36 -37.10 -3.35 33.46
CA GLY A 36 -35.67 -3.31 33.40
C GLY A 36 -35.29 -3.68 31.99
N GLY A 37 -35.09 -2.67 31.13
CA GLY A 37 -34.49 -2.85 29.84
C GLY A 37 -33.06 -3.30 30.02
N GLY A 38 -32.81 -4.60 29.88
CA GLY A 38 -31.54 -5.09 29.44
C GLY A 38 -31.37 -4.59 28.02
N GLY A 39 -30.53 -3.59 27.81
CA GLY A 39 -30.10 -3.16 26.49
C GLY A 39 -29.30 -4.27 25.84
N GLY A 40 -29.97 -5.26 25.25
CA GLY A 40 -29.39 -5.99 24.16
C GLY A 40 -29.19 -4.96 23.03
N GLN A 41 -27.97 -4.71 22.60
CA GLN A 41 -27.76 -4.04 21.35
C GLN A 41 -28.51 -4.84 20.31
N GLU A 42 -29.53 -4.23 19.71
CA GLU A 42 -30.27 -4.81 18.60
C GLU A 42 -29.23 -4.99 17.49
N GLN A 43 -28.89 -6.24 17.14
CA GLN A 43 -27.94 -6.54 16.09
C GLN A 43 -28.56 -6.00 14.80
N LEU A 44 -27.84 -5.07 14.16
CA LEU A 44 -28.28 -4.49 12.89
C LEU A 44 -28.38 -5.58 11.83
N GLU A 45 -29.43 -5.55 11.02
CA GLU A 45 -29.56 -6.44 9.86
C GLU A 45 -28.44 -6.10 8.87
N LYS A 46 -27.76 -7.13 8.34
CA LYS A 46 -26.68 -6.94 7.37
C LYS A 46 -27.22 -6.38 6.06
N VAL A 47 -26.62 -5.29 5.58
CA VAL A 47 -26.94 -4.69 4.28
C VAL A 47 -25.93 -5.21 3.25
N PRO A 48 -26.38 -5.71 2.07
CA PRO A 48 -25.46 -6.08 1.00
C PRO A 48 -24.80 -4.83 0.41
N VAL A 49 -23.49 -4.88 0.26
CA VAL A 49 -22.68 -3.81 -0.36
C VAL A 49 -21.59 -4.41 -1.23
N THR A 50 -21.14 -3.68 -2.24
CA THR A 50 -20.07 -4.09 -3.12
C THR A 50 -18.85 -3.17 -2.96
N ILE A 51 -17.68 -3.78 -2.77
CA ILE A 51 -16.37 -3.11 -2.87
C ILE A 51 -15.66 -3.70 -4.09
N TYR A 52 -15.25 -2.83 -5.00
CA TYR A 52 -14.46 -3.23 -6.17
C TYR A 52 -12.97 -3.07 -5.89
N TYR A 53 -12.18 -4.05 -6.35
CA TYR A 53 -10.74 -3.89 -6.52
C TYR A 53 -10.42 -3.59 -7.97
N GLN A 54 -9.75 -2.47 -8.24
CA GLN A 54 -9.29 -2.13 -9.58
C GLN A 54 -7.76 -2.19 -9.67
N GLY A 55 -7.26 -3.00 -10.60
CA GLY A 55 -5.82 -3.15 -10.86
C GLY A 55 -5.54 -4.20 -11.92
N ALA A 56 -4.26 -4.46 -12.17
CA ALA A 56 -3.81 -5.51 -13.08
C ALA A 56 -3.92 -6.89 -12.41
N LEU A 57 -5.04 -7.56 -12.54
CA LEU A 57 -5.26 -8.90 -11.99
C LEU A 57 -4.86 -10.02 -12.96
N SER A 58 -4.62 -9.68 -14.24
CA SER A 58 -4.03 -10.54 -15.25
C SER A 58 -2.97 -9.77 -16.06
N GLY A 59 -2.25 -10.48 -16.96
CA GLY A 59 -1.20 -9.88 -17.77
C GLY A 59 0.17 -9.79 -17.07
N PRO A 60 1.15 -9.11 -17.69
CA PRO A 60 2.55 -9.14 -17.26
C PRO A 60 2.82 -8.47 -15.91
N PHE A 61 1.97 -7.54 -15.49
CA PHE A 61 2.13 -6.78 -14.24
C PHE A 61 1.25 -7.31 -13.09
N SER A 62 0.56 -8.44 -13.30
CA SER A 62 -0.40 -8.98 -12.33
C SER A 62 0.22 -9.34 -10.98
N TYR A 63 1.52 -9.68 -10.95
CA TYR A 63 2.20 -9.98 -9.69
C TYR A 63 2.15 -8.79 -8.71
N LEU A 64 2.36 -7.56 -9.20
CA LEU A 64 2.36 -6.35 -8.37
C LEU A 64 1.00 -6.04 -7.74
N GLN A 65 -0.10 -6.47 -8.39
CA GLN A 65 -1.46 -6.23 -7.89
C GLN A 65 -2.08 -7.45 -7.18
N LYS A 66 -1.47 -8.64 -7.32
CA LYS A 66 -1.89 -9.86 -6.61
C LYS A 66 -1.92 -9.66 -5.10
N HIS A 67 -0.87 -9.10 -4.54
CA HIS A 67 -0.69 -9.04 -3.09
C HIS A 67 -1.58 -8.01 -2.41
N PRO A 68 -1.73 -6.76 -2.88
CA PRO A 68 -2.70 -5.84 -2.29
C PRO A 68 -4.15 -6.33 -2.49
N PHE A 69 -4.47 -6.98 -3.63
CA PHE A 69 -5.78 -7.63 -3.83
C PHE A 69 -6.04 -8.71 -2.77
N GLN A 70 -5.10 -9.62 -2.57
CA GLN A 70 -5.22 -10.70 -1.58
C GLN A 70 -5.22 -10.17 -0.14
N GLY A 71 -4.44 -9.11 0.15
CA GLY A 71 -4.49 -8.44 1.45
C GLY A 71 -5.88 -7.90 1.76
N ALA A 72 -6.51 -7.21 0.81
CA ALA A 72 -7.87 -6.72 0.92
C ALA A 72 -8.90 -7.86 1.04
N GLN A 73 -8.73 -8.94 0.25
CA GLN A 73 -9.59 -10.14 0.35
C GLN A 73 -9.57 -10.70 1.76
N LEU A 74 -8.38 -10.84 2.38
CA LEU A 74 -8.26 -11.36 3.74
C LEU A 74 -9.02 -10.50 4.76
N ALA A 75 -8.93 -9.18 4.66
CA ALA A 75 -9.66 -8.27 5.54
C ALA A 75 -11.18 -8.38 5.33
N ILE A 76 -11.65 -8.44 4.08
CA ILE A 76 -13.07 -8.58 3.74
C ILE A 76 -13.62 -9.92 4.23
N ASP A 77 -12.87 -11.01 4.07
CA ASP A 77 -13.28 -12.32 4.58
C ASP A 77 -13.42 -12.31 6.11
N GLU A 78 -12.52 -11.62 6.82
CA GLU A 78 -12.59 -11.45 8.28
C GLU A 78 -13.79 -10.58 8.70
N LEU A 79 -14.08 -9.48 8.00
CA LEU A 79 -15.25 -8.64 8.23
C LEU A 79 -16.55 -9.42 8.00
N ASN A 80 -16.65 -10.16 6.91
CA ASN A 80 -17.85 -10.97 6.60
C ASN A 80 -18.06 -12.11 7.60
N ALA A 81 -16.96 -12.66 8.15
CA ALA A 81 -17.02 -13.70 9.19
C ALA A 81 -17.41 -13.16 10.57
N ASP A 82 -17.29 -11.86 10.82
CA ASP A 82 -17.74 -11.21 12.04
C ASP A 82 -19.27 -11.11 12.05
N GLU A 83 -19.93 -11.86 12.94
CA GLU A 83 -21.38 -11.83 13.08
C GLU A 83 -21.91 -10.45 13.49
N THR A 84 -21.08 -9.62 14.10
CA THR A 84 -21.45 -8.26 14.54
C THR A 84 -21.25 -7.20 13.46
N PHE A 85 -20.57 -7.53 12.36
CA PHE A 85 -20.39 -6.61 11.26
C PHE A 85 -21.70 -6.35 10.52
N PRO A 86 -22.13 -5.08 10.35
CA PRO A 86 -23.50 -4.74 9.96
C PRO A 86 -23.73 -4.72 8.44
N ALA A 87 -22.85 -5.32 7.67
CA ALA A 87 -22.97 -5.45 6.21
C ALA A 87 -22.51 -6.83 5.72
N GLU A 88 -22.86 -7.19 4.49
CA GLU A 88 -22.31 -8.32 3.77
C GLU A 88 -21.59 -7.77 2.53
N ILE A 89 -20.25 -7.86 2.51
CA ILE A 89 -19.43 -7.27 1.46
C ILE A 89 -19.23 -8.28 0.33
N THR A 90 -19.69 -7.93 -0.86
CA THR A 90 -19.29 -8.58 -2.10
C THR A 90 -17.99 -7.92 -2.58
N TYR A 91 -16.93 -8.73 -2.82
CA TYR A 91 -15.65 -8.24 -3.30
C TYR A 91 -15.49 -8.56 -4.78
N GLU A 92 -15.65 -7.53 -5.60
CA GLU A 92 -15.64 -7.66 -7.06
C GLU A 92 -14.30 -7.23 -7.67
N GLN A 93 -13.98 -7.79 -8.83
CA GLN A 93 -12.74 -7.53 -9.56
C GLN A 93 -12.99 -6.65 -10.78
N SER A 94 -12.10 -5.65 -10.97
CA SER A 94 -12.03 -4.78 -12.13
C SER A 94 -10.61 -4.87 -12.73
N ASP A 95 -10.39 -5.87 -13.61
CA ASP A 95 -9.09 -6.15 -14.20
C ASP A 95 -8.78 -5.21 -15.37
N THR A 96 -7.77 -4.38 -15.21
CA THR A 96 -7.26 -3.44 -16.21
C THR A 96 -6.10 -4.00 -17.04
N GLN A 97 -5.53 -5.14 -16.62
CA GLN A 97 -4.32 -5.74 -17.19
C GLN A 97 -3.08 -4.83 -17.12
N GLY A 98 -3.13 -3.75 -16.30
CA GLY A 98 -2.07 -2.76 -16.19
C GLY A 98 -2.06 -1.69 -17.31
N ASP A 99 -3.07 -1.69 -18.17
CA ASP A 99 -3.20 -0.71 -19.25
C ASP A 99 -4.24 0.36 -18.89
N PRO A 100 -3.84 1.65 -18.76
CA PRO A 100 -4.76 2.74 -18.49
C PRO A 100 -5.93 2.83 -19.50
N ALA A 101 -5.74 2.37 -20.75
CA ALA A 101 -6.79 2.37 -21.76
C ALA A 101 -7.94 1.40 -21.42
N ASN A 102 -7.69 0.40 -20.58
CA ASN A 102 -8.70 -0.54 -20.10
C ASN A 102 -9.46 -0.02 -18.87
N ALA A 103 -9.03 1.09 -18.23
CA ALA A 103 -9.69 1.63 -17.05
C ALA A 103 -11.14 2.09 -17.31
N PRO A 104 -11.49 2.84 -18.38
CA PRO A 104 -12.84 3.35 -18.57
C PRO A 104 -13.96 2.28 -18.55
N PRO A 105 -13.87 1.14 -19.25
CA PRO A 105 -14.94 0.15 -19.22
C PRO A 105 -15.10 -0.56 -17.87
N VAL A 106 -14.02 -0.71 -17.08
CA VAL A 106 -14.12 -1.33 -15.75
C VAL A 106 -14.66 -0.35 -14.71
N VAL A 107 -14.38 0.95 -14.87
CA VAL A 107 -14.97 2.02 -14.06
C VAL A 107 -16.48 2.08 -14.26
N GLU A 108 -16.96 2.00 -15.52
CA GLU A 108 -18.39 2.01 -15.82
C GLU A 108 -19.14 0.88 -15.09
N LYS A 109 -18.53 -0.33 -15.00
CA LYS A 109 -19.11 -1.43 -14.23
C LYS A 109 -19.32 -1.05 -12.76
N ALA A 110 -18.30 -0.50 -12.11
CA ALA A 110 -18.36 -0.15 -10.70
C ALA A 110 -19.31 1.03 -10.43
N THR A 111 -19.33 2.05 -11.29
CA THR A 111 -20.18 3.25 -11.10
C THR A 111 -21.65 3.05 -11.42
N THR A 112 -21.99 2.01 -12.18
CA THR A 112 -23.38 1.66 -12.51
C THR A 112 -23.99 0.60 -11.59
N ASP A 113 -23.18 -0.07 -10.78
CA ASP A 113 -23.67 -1.00 -9.77
C ASP A 113 -24.20 -0.22 -8.55
N PRO A 114 -25.52 -0.32 -8.24
CA PRO A 114 -26.11 0.43 -7.13
C PRO A 114 -25.61 -0.02 -5.75
N GLU A 115 -25.01 -1.20 -5.62
CA GLU A 115 -24.47 -1.71 -4.36
C GLU A 115 -23.03 -1.25 -4.12
N THR A 116 -22.36 -0.59 -5.08
CA THR A 116 -20.99 -0.10 -4.92
C THR A 116 -20.89 0.97 -3.86
N VAL A 117 -20.08 0.71 -2.83
CA VAL A 117 -19.84 1.68 -1.75
C VAL A 117 -18.42 2.25 -1.74
N ALA A 118 -17.44 1.54 -2.29
CA ALA A 118 -16.06 2.00 -2.36
C ALA A 118 -15.24 1.23 -3.42
N ILE A 119 -14.08 1.80 -3.77
CA ILE A 119 -13.07 1.18 -4.64
C ILE A 119 -11.75 1.04 -3.87
N ILE A 120 -11.17 -0.14 -3.88
CA ILE A 120 -9.78 -0.37 -3.48
C ILE A 120 -8.93 -0.29 -4.77
N GLY A 121 -8.14 0.76 -4.89
CA GLY A 121 -7.42 1.08 -6.12
C GLY A 121 -7.80 2.47 -6.67
N PRO A 122 -7.52 2.73 -7.97
CA PRO A 122 -6.77 1.91 -8.93
C PRO A 122 -5.33 1.66 -8.50
N GLY A 123 -4.79 0.48 -8.86
CA GLY A 123 -3.50 0.02 -8.34
C GLY A 123 -2.29 0.71 -8.95
N PHE A 124 -2.36 1.14 -10.21
CA PHE A 124 -1.27 1.81 -10.91
C PHE A 124 -1.58 3.29 -11.17
N SER A 125 -0.51 4.10 -11.28
CA SER A 125 -0.64 5.55 -11.44
C SER A 125 -1.37 5.96 -12.72
N GLY A 126 -1.06 5.32 -13.86
CA GLY A 126 -1.75 5.58 -15.13
C GLY A 126 -3.23 5.17 -15.09
N GLU A 127 -3.55 4.05 -14.44
CA GLU A 127 -4.94 3.62 -14.23
C GLU A 127 -5.70 4.61 -13.33
N SER A 128 -5.06 5.08 -12.25
CA SER A 128 -5.64 6.09 -11.36
C SER A 128 -5.91 7.39 -12.10
N ALA A 129 -4.97 7.83 -12.95
CA ALA A 129 -5.13 9.04 -13.76
C ALA A 129 -6.28 8.92 -14.78
N ALA A 130 -6.50 7.71 -15.33
CA ALA A 130 -7.55 7.44 -16.32
C ALA A 130 -8.95 7.21 -15.71
N ALA A 131 -9.02 6.72 -14.47
CA ALA A 131 -10.26 6.34 -13.80
C ALA A 131 -10.79 7.41 -12.83
N GLY A 132 -9.89 8.21 -12.25
CA GLY A 132 -10.18 9.02 -11.07
C GLY A 132 -11.29 10.05 -11.27
N ASP A 133 -11.30 10.76 -12.40
CA ASP A 133 -12.35 11.76 -12.70
C ASP A 133 -13.75 11.12 -12.70
N THR A 134 -13.87 9.86 -13.18
CA THR A 134 -15.15 9.16 -13.23
C THR A 134 -15.61 8.71 -11.84
N TYR A 135 -14.71 8.24 -10.99
CA TYR A 135 -15.06 7.91 -9.60
C TYR A 135 -15.40 9.15 -8.78
N GLU A 136 -14.67 10.25 -9.01
CA GLU A 136 -14.96 11.56 -8.41
C GLU A 136 -16.35 12.04 -8.77
N GLU A 137 -16.71 12.04 -10.07
CA GLU A 137 -18.04 12.43 -10.55
C GLU A 137 -19.15 11.54 -10.00
N ALA A 138 -18.86 10.24 -9.80
CA ALA A 138 -19.79 9.29 -9.22
C ALA A 138 -19.87 9.38 -7.68
N GLN A 139 -19.03 10.21 -7.06
CA GLN A 139 -18.94 10.35 -5.60
C GLN A 139 -18.71 9.03 -4.87
N ILE A 140 -17.85 8.17 -5.45
CA ILE A 140 -17.47 6.89 -4.87
C ILE A 140 -16.09 7.02 -4.24
N PRO A 141 -15.91 6.80 -2.93
CA PRO A 141 -14.58 6.78 -2.30
C PRO A 141 -13.67 5.75 -2.96
N PHE A 142 -12.48 6.18 -3.38
CA PHE A 142 -11.49 5.29 -3.97
C PHE A 142 -10.12 5.50 -3.32
N VAL A 143 -9.60 4.42 -2.74
CA VAL A 143 -8.38 4.42 -1.94
C VAL A 143 -7.33 3.56 -2.62
N THR A 144 -6.27 4.20 -3.12
CA THR A 144 -5.19 3.44 -3.77
C THR A 144 -4.20 2.89 -2.75
N PRO A 145 -3.94 1.58 -2.74
CA PRO A 145 -2.89 1.01 -1.88
C PRO A 145 -1.48 1.21 -2.42
N SER A 146 -1.31 1.50 -3.73
CA SER A 146 -0.02 1.35 -4.41
C SER A 146 0.28 2.34 -5.54
N ALA A 147 -0.66 3.21 -5.96
CA ALA A 147 -0.37 4.21 -7.00
C ALA A 147 0.39 5.40 -6.39
N THR A 148 1.64 5.61 -6.83
CA THR A 148 2.60 6.52 -6.18
C THR A 148 2.82 7.86 -6.89
N ALA A 149 2.39 8.03 -8.16
CA ALA A 149 2.64 9.25 -8.92
C ALA A 149 2.17 10.52 -8.17
N THR A 150 3.07 11.48 -7.99
CA THR A 150 2.81 12.73 -7.27
C THR A 150 1.67 13.54 -7.90
N SER A 151 1.51 13.47 -9.22
CA SER A 151 0.47 14.17 -9.97
C SER A 151 -0.96 13.78 -9.57
N LEU A 152 -1.17 12.61 -8.95
CA LEU A 152 -2.50 12.18 -8.50
C LEU A 152 -3.02 13.07 -7.36
N GLY A 153 -2.18 13.42 -6.38
CA GLY A 153 -2.55 14.36 -5.31
C GLY A 153 -2.73 15.82 -5.76
N GLU A 154 -2.43 16.11 -7.02
CA GLU A 154 -2.61 17.43 -7.64
C GLU A 154 -3.93 17.56 -8.42
N LYS A 155 -4.69 16.46 -8.54
CA LYS A 155 -5.96 16.42 -9.28
C LYS A 155 -7.08 17.17 -8.56
N GLY A 156 -7.01 17.34 -7.25
CA GLY A 156 -8.04 17.98 -6.43
C GLY A 156 -9.30 17.12 -6.27
N TRP A 157 -9.17 15.82 -6.36
CA TRP A 157 -10.26 14.88 -6.09
C TRP A 157 -10.59 14.84 -4.60
N GLU A 158 -11.84 14.95 -4.24
CA GLU A 158 -12.33 14.91 -2.88
C GLU A 158 -12.57 13.47 -2.39
N TYR A 159 -12.83 12.52 -3.31
CA TYR A 159 -13.14 11.12 -3.01
C TYR A 159 -11.94 10.18 -3.09
N TRP A 160 -10.78 10.67 -3.53
CA TRP A 160 -9.55 9.89 -3.65
C TRP A 160 -8.69 9.98 -2.39
N PHE A 161 -8.07 8.86 -2.00
CA PHE A 161 -7.11 8.79 -0.91
C PHE A 161 -5.93 7.89 -1.28
N ARG A 162 -4.73 8.21 -0.79
CA ARG A 162 -3.53 7.41 -1.00
C ARG A 162 -3.10 6.71 0.29
N ALA A 163 -2.96 5.37 0.24
CA ALA A 163 -2.53 4.57 1.39
C ALA A 163 -1.04 4.22 1.38
N CYS A 164 -0.24 4.81 0.49
CA CYS A 164 1.22 4.63 0.43
C CYS A 164 1.94 5.98 0.32
N GLY A 165 3.26 6.00 0.43
CA GLY A 165 4.06 7.20 0.13
C GLY A 165 4.09 7.50 -1.37
N ASN A 166 4.30 8.77 -1.75
CA ASN A 166 4.34 9.20 -3.14
C ASN A 166 5.76 9.28 -3.72
N ASP A 167 5.84 9.47 -5.05
CA ASP A 167 7.11 9.49 -5.80
C ASP A 167 7.98 10.72 -5.51
N ALA A 168 7.43 11.80 -4.98
CA ALA A 168 8.27 12.92 -4.53
C ALA A 168 9.15 12.49 -3.34
N GLY A 169 8.58 11.75 -2.39
CA GLY A 169 9.31 11.15 -1.28
C GLY A 169 10.24 10.03 -1.74
N GLN A 170 9.70 9.08 -2.50
CA GLN A 170 10.48 7.92 -2.99
C GLN A 170 11.68 8.34 -3.82
N GLY A 171 11.48 9.17 -4.83
CA GLY A 171 12.54 9.63 -5.73
C GLY A 171 13.56 10.53 -5.02
N GLY A 172 13.11 11.37 -4.08
CA GLY A 172 13.99 12.17 -3.24
C GLY A 172 14.94 11.31 -2.41
N LEU A 173 14.39 10.32 -1.70
CA LEU A 173 15.19 9.39 -0.88
C LEU A 173 16.08 8.46 -1.73
N ALA A 174 15.62 8.02 -2.91
CA ALA A 174 16.43 7.26 -3.85
C ALA A 174 17.66 8.05 -4.33
N GLY A 175 17.46 9.31 -4.75
CA GLY A 175 18.54 10.20 -5.15
C GLY A 175 19.55 10.47 -4.03
N GLU A 176 19.06 10.67 -2.80
CA GLU A 176 19.93 10.79 -1.62
C GLU A 176 20.72 9.51 -1.33
N TYR A 177 20.09 8.34 -1.42
CA TYR A 177 20.76 7.06 -1.20
C TYR A 177 21.84 6.82 -2.25
N ILE A 178 21.57 7.12 -3.52
CA ILE A 178 22.57 7.05 -4.59
C ILE A 178 23.78 7.92 -4.23
N ALA A 179 23.56 9.18 -3.86
CA ALA A 179 24.63 10.12 -3.56
C ALA A 179 25.43 9.78 -2.29
N LYS A 180 24.75 9.28 -1.24
CA LYS A 180 25.36 9.09 0.09
C LYS A 180 25.87 7.67 0.33
N ASN A 181 25.23 6.65 -0.24
CA ASN A 181 25.52 5.23 0.02
C ASN A 181 26.21 4.55 -1.18
N ILE A 182 25.68 4.68 -2.39
CA ILE A 182 26.33 4.15 -3.61
C ILE A 182 27.55 5.00 -3.99
N LYS A 183 27.44 6.31 -3.92
CA LYS A 183 28.50 7.31 -4.17
C LYS A 183 29.16 7.19 -5.55
N PRO A 184 28.39 7.04 -6.63
CA PRO A 184 28.98 7.03 -7.96
C PRO A 184 29.42 8.44 -8.35
N ALA A 185 30.47 8.55 -9.18
CA ALA A 185 30.82 9.84 -9.77
C ALA A 185 29.78 10.26 -10.82
N SER A 186 29.18 9.27 -11.52
CA SER A 186 28.20 9.50 -12.59
C SER A 186 27.02 8.54 -12.53
N LEU A 187 25.84 9.06 -12.89
CA LEU A 187 24.57 8.32 -12.90
C LEU A 187 23.92 8.38 -14.29
N PHE A 188 23.51 7.22 -14.78
CA PHE A 188 22.60 7.12 -15.92
C PHE A 188 21.21 6.84 -15.41
N VAL A 189 20.21 7.58 -15.88
CA VAL A 189 18.80 7.38 -15.49
C VAL A 189 18.02 6.92 -16.71
N ALA A 190 17.28 5.84 -16.56
CA ALA A 190 16.36 5.33 -17.58
C ALA A 190 14.95 5.19 -17.04
N HIS A 191 13.94 5.17 -17.93
CA HIS A 191 12.54 5.01 -17.54
C HIS A 191 11.69 4.35 -18.63
N ASP A 192 10.54 3.82 -18.26
CA ASP A 192 9.59 3.10 -19.15
C ASP A 192 8.55 4.02 -19.81
N LYS A 193 8.68 5.33 -19.68
CA LYS A 193 7.73 6.35 -20.20
C LYS A 193 6.32 6.29 -19.61
N SER A 194 6.06 5.47 -18.58
CA SER A 194 4.77 5.44 -17.90
C SER A 194 4.53 6.69 -17.06
N ASP A 195 3.26 6.92 -16.69
CA ASP A 195 2.86 7.99 -15.76
C ASP A 195 3.45 7.82 -14.35
N TYR A 196 3.99 6.64 -14.04
CA TYR A 196 4.75 6.33 -12.84
C TYR A 196 6.26 6.50 -13.05
N GLY A 197 6.83 5.73 -13.98
CA GLY A 197 8.28 5.53 -14.06
C GLY A 197 9.05 6.77 -14.51
N GLN A 198 8.52 7.55 -15.45
CA GLN A 198 9.21 8.75 -15.93
C GLN A 198 9.29 9.85 -14.87
N PRO A 199 8.19 10.27 -14.17
CA PRO A 199 8.29 11.30 -13.13
C PRO A 199 9.15 10.88 -11.93
N LEU A 200 9.10 9.59 -11.54
CA LEU A 200 9.99 9.05 -10.52
C LEU A 200 11.47 9.19 -10.93
N ALA A 201 11.80 8.79 -12.16
CA ALA A 201 13.15 8.89 -12.71
C ALA A 201 13.65 10.35 -12.77
N GLU A 202 12.78 11.28 -13.15
CA GLU A 202 13.08 12.73 -13.13
C GLU A 202 13.40 13.22 -11.72
N THR A 203 12.62 12.82 -10.72
CA THR A 203 12.83 13.17 -9.31
C THR A 203 14.17 12.64 -8.78
N VAL A 204 14.49 11.38 -9.10
CA VAL A 204 15.78 10.77 -8.72
C VAL A 204 16.96 11.49 -9.37
N ARG A 205 16.89 11.75 -10.69
CA ARG A 205 17.88 12.49 -11.43
C ARG A 205 18.18 13.84 -10.78
N ASP A 206 17.12 14.63 -10.60
CA ASP A 206 17.23 15.99 -10.08
C ASP A 206 17.77 16.03 -8.64
N THR A 207 17.42 15.05 -7.83
CA THR A 207 17.90 14.95 -6.44
C THR A 207 19.36 14.52 -6.39
N ALA A 208 19.76 13.51 -7.18
CA ALA A 208 21.13 13.05 -7.25
C ALA A 208 22.07 14.14 -7.82
N GLU A 209 21.63 14.87 -8.85
CA GLU A 209 22.37 16.00 -9.42
C GLU A 209 22.58 17.12 -8.40
N LYS A 210 21.53 17.51 -7.66
CA LYS A 210 21.63 18.50 -6.55
C LYS A 210 22.59 18.05 -5.46
N ALA A 211 22.72 16.74 -5.26
CA ALA A 211 23.66 16.15 -4.30
C ALA A 211 25.09 15.99 -4.86
N GLY A 212 25.35 16.38 -6.11
CA GLY A 212 26.67 16.43 -6.73
C GLY A 212 27.05 15.21 -7.57
N VAL A 213 26.10 14.32 -7.89
CA VAL A 213 26.32 13.20 -8.81
C VAL A 213 26.16 13.67 -10.26
N GLU A 214 27.16 13.44 -11.12
CA GLU A 214 27.09 13.84 -12.52
C GLU A 214 26.04 13.04 -13.30
N GLN A 215 25.15 13.72 -14.04
CA GLN A 215 24.17 13.07 -14.89
C GLN A 215 24.74 12.85 -16.29
N VAL A 216 24.92 11.58 -16.70
CA VAL A 216 25.54 11.21 -17.96
C VAL A 216 24.57 10.65 -19.00
N GLY A 217 23.30 10.48 -18.66
CA GLY A 217 22.22 10.08 -19.57
C GLY A 217 20.86 10.08 -18.93
N PHE A 218 19.83 10.33 -19.78
CA PHE A 218 18.42 10.22 -19.43
C PHE A 218 17.65 9.68 -20.64
N GLU A 219 17.20 8.42 -20.57
CA GLU A 219 16.56 7.74 -21.71
C GLU A 219 15.28 7.02 -21.34
N GLY A 220 14.24 7.17 -22.20
CA GLY A 220 13.01 6.41 -22.11
C GLY A 220 13.03 5.19 -23.02
N VAL A 221 12.66 4.02 -22.49
CA VAL A 221 12.50 2.77 -23.25
C VAL A 221 11.05 2.49 -23.57
N GLU A 222 10.78 1.60 -24.52
CA GLU A 222 9.44 1.09 -24.78
C GLU A 222 9.11 -0.03 -23.78
N THR A 223 7.98 0.11 -23.08
CA THR A 223 7.47 -0.89 -22.14
C THR A 223 7.21 -2.23 -22.84
N GLY A 224 7.63 -3.32 -22.20
CA GLY A 224 7.41 -4.67 -22.71
C GLY A 224 8.34 -5.10 -23.84
N ALA A 225 9.39 -4.33 -24.14
CA ALA A 225 10.38 -4.74 -25.14
C ALA A 225 11.09 -6.04 -24.72
N ASP A 226 11.56 -6.81 -25.71
CA ASP A 226 12.36 -8.02 -25.44
C ASP A 226 13.86 -7.73 -25.49
N ASP A 227 14.28 -6.64 -26.15
CA ASP A 227 15.67 -6.27 -26.37
C ASP A 227 15.94 -4.85 -25.92
N TYR A 228 16.85 -4.70 -24.94
CA TYR A 228 17.32 -3.44 -24.38
C TYR A 228 18.78 -3.14 -24.71
N SER A 229 19.37 -3.82 -25.72
CA SER A 229 20.77 -3.67 -26.10
C SER A 229 21.14 -2.23 -26.46
N SER A 230 20.22 -1.45 -27.04
CA SER A 230 20.44 -0.03 -27.34
C SER A 230 20.64 0.78 -26.07
N LEU A 231 19.78 0.61 -25.06
CA LEU A 231 19.92 1.27 -23.75
C LEU A 231 21.23 0.87 -23.07
N ILE A 232 21.57 -0.42 -23.08
CA ILE A 232 22.80 -0.94 -22.47
C ILE A 232 24.04 -0.32 -23.13
N SER A 233 24.05 -0.22 -24.48
CA SER A 233 25.12 0.43 -25.22
C SER A 233 25.23 1.94 -24.90
N SER A 234 24.09 2.63 -24.68
CA SER A 234 24.09 4.03 -24.23
C SER A 234 24.71 4.16 -22.83
N ILE A 235 24.33 3.27 -21.90
CA ILE A 235 24.87 3.25 -20.53
C ILE A 235 26.42 3.02 -20.58
N GLU A 236 26.88 2.00 -21.30
CA GLU A 236 28.32 1.70 -21.43
C GLU A 236 29.08 2.86 -22.04
N SER A 237 28.55 3.46 -23.12
CA SER A 237 29.22 4.57 -23.83
C SER A 237 29.26 5.85 -23.01
N SER A 238 28.33 6.05 -22.09
CA SER A 238 28.27 7.21 -21.19
C SER A 238 29.33 7.16 -20.09
N GLY A 239 29.88 5.98 -19.78
CA GLY A 239 30.77 5.78 -18.66
C GLY A 239 30.10 5.90 -17.28
N ALA A 240 28.81 5.64 -17.21
CA ALA A 240 28.07 5.65 -15.95
C ALA A 240 28.62 4.67 -14.91
N GLU A 241 28.70 5.10 -13.66
CA GLU A 241 29.13 4.27 -12.52
C GLU A 241 27.96 3.68 -11.75
N ALA A 242 26.72 4.17 -11.99
CA ALA A 242 25.48 3.59 -11.48
C ALA A 242 24.32 3.86 -12.45
N VAL A 243 23.24 3.07 -12.31
CA VAL A 243 22.00 3.23 -13.09
C VAL A 243 20.82 3.31 -12.14
N PHE A 244 19.88 4.23 -12.43
CA PHE A 244 18.54 4.18 -11.90
C PHE A 244 17.53 3.89 -13.02
N PHE A 245 16.56 3.00 -12.76
CA PHE A 245 15.47 2.72 -13.68
C PHE A 245 14.13 3.06 -13.01
N GLY A 246 13.37 3.98 -13.59
CA GLY A 246 11.99 4.25 -13.22
C GLY A 246 11.03 3.45 -14.09
N GLY A 247 10.37 2.46 -13.50
CA GLY A 247 9.46 1.58 -14.24
C GLY A 247 9.17 0.27 -13.53
N TYR A 248 8.58 -0.65 -14.29
CA TYR A 248 8.05 -1.89 -13.74
C TYR A 248 9.01 -3.08 -13.87
N ASP A 249 8.70 -4.10 -13.09
CA ASP A 249 9.49 -5.30 -12.82
C ASP A 249 9.89 -6.10 -14.06
N ALA A 250 8.96 -6.31 -15.00
CA ALA A 250 9.21 -7.11 -16.18
C ALA A 250 10.29 -6.49 -17.10
N ASP A 251 10.29 -5.17 -17.23
CA ASP A 251 11.26 -4.44 -18.04
C ASP A 251 12.60 -4.36 -17.30
N PHE A 252 12.60 -3.98 -16.03
CA PHE A 252 13.82 -3.86 -15.25
C PHE A 252 14.55 -5.20 -15.10
N GLY A 253 13.84 -6.30 -14.92
CA GLY A 253 14.43 -7.64 -14.85
C GLY A 253 15.17 -8.02 -16.15
N LYS A 254 14.58 -7.72 -17.31
CA LYS A 254 15.22 -7.93 -18.62
C LYS A 254 16.43 -7.00 -18.81
N ILE A 255 16.31 -5.73 -18.42
CA ILE A 255 17.43 -4.75 -18.50
C ILE A 255 18.61 -5.22 -17.67
N VAL A 256 18.38 -5.58 -16.40
CA VAL A 256 19.43 -6.08 -15.50
C VAL A 256 20.08 -7.33 -16.08
N LYS A 257 19.28 -8.32 -16.51
CA LYS A 257 19.81 -9.55 -17.12
C LYS A 257 20.69 -9.26 -18.32
N GLN A 258 20.22 -8.49 -19.29
CA GLN A 258 20.95 -8.19 -20.53
C GLN A 258 22.20 -7.36 -20.23
N ALA A 259 22.16 -6.42 -19.30
CA ALA A 259 23.33 -5.65 -18.85
C ALA A 259 24.42 -6.57 -18.28
N ARG A 260 24.05 -7.48 -17.36
CA ARG A 260 25.02 -8.44 -16.77
C ARG A 260 25.55 -9.44 -17.79
N ASP A 261 24.69 -9.95 -18.67
CA ASP A 261 25.11 -10.85 -19.77
C ASP A 261 26.11 -10.14 -20.72
N GLY A 262 25.96 -8.82 -20.91
CA GLY A 262 26.90 -7.96 -21.66
C GLY A 262 28.18 -7.61 -20.91
N GLY A 263 28.27 -7.93 -19.61
CA GLY A 263 29.46 -7.64 -18.79
C GLY A 263 29.40 -6.28 -18.05
N LEU A 264 28.27 -5.58 -18.07
CA LEU A 264 28.06 -4.34 -17.33
C LEU A 264 27.71 -4.65 -15.87
N ASP A 265 28.72 -4.62 -14.98
CA ASP A 265 28.60 -4.94 -13.56
C ASP A 265 28.74 -3.68 -12.68
N ILE A 266 27.79 -2.75 -12.82
CA ILE A 266 27.68 -1.53 -11.99
C ILE A 266 26.42 -1.60 -11.11
N PRO A 267 26.38 -0.87 -9.98
CA PRO A 267 25.18 -0.77 -9.15
C PRO A 267 23.97 -0.30 -9.95
N MET A 268 22.83 -0.96 -9.75
CA MET A 268 21.55 -0.58 -10.34
C MET A 268 20.50 -0.41 -9.25
N MET A 269 19.60 0.54 -9.43
CA MET A 269 18.54 0.84 -8.49
C MET A 269 17.21 1.08 -9.20
N SER A 270 16.11 0.73 -8.56
CA SER A 270 14.76 0.99 -9.03
C SER A 270 13.80 1.27 -7.88
N GLY A 271 12.57 1.65 -8.22
CA GLY A 271 11.47 1.89 -7.28
C GLY A 271 10.65 0.64 -6.95
N ASP A 272 9.53 0.87 -6.29
CA ASP A 272 8.55 -0.14 -5.84
C ASP A 272 7.96 -0.97 -7.00
N GLY A 273 7.77 -0.37 -8.17
CA GLY A 273 7.30 -1.07 -9.38
C GLY A 273 8.22 -2.22 -9.82
N SER A 274 9.44 -2.30 -9.28
CA SER A 274 10.37 -3.41 -9.53
C SER A 274 10.53 -4.36 -8.32
N LEU A 275 9.84 -4.11 -7.20
CA LEU A 275 9.92 -4.96 -6.00
C LEU A 275 8.99 -6.17 -6.13
N SER A 276 9.43 -7.20 -6.85
CA SER A 276 8.61 -8.38 -7.16
C SER A 276 9.44 -9.63 -7.38
N SER A 277 8.78 -10.81 -7.28
CA SER A 277 9.38 -12.08 -7.72
C SER A 277 9.57 -12.14 -9.23
N THR A 278 8.72 -11.46 -10.02
CA THR A 278 8.89 -11.37 -11.48
C THR A 278 10.24 -10.75 -11.84
N PHE A 279 10.61 -9.65 -11.16
CA PHE A 279 11.94 -9.05 -11.32
C PHE A 279 13.05 -10.05 -11.00
N LEU A 280 12.95 -10.76 -9.85
CA LEU A 280 13.97 -11.73 -9.44
C LEU A 280 14.12 -12.86 -10.45
N ASP A 281 13.01 -13.39 -10.95
CA ASP A 281 12.99 -14.48 -11.93
C ASP A 281 13.60 -14.08 -13.28
N LEU A 282 13.28 -12.88 -13.77
CA LEU A 282 13.77 -12.37 -15.05
C LEU A 282 15.26 -11.96 -14.98
N ALA A 283 15.67 -11.29 -13.92
CA ALA A 283 17.06 -10.87 -13.74
C ALA A 283 17.96 -12.07 -13.35
N GLY A 284 17.41 -13.08 -12.70
CA GLY A 284 18.13 -14.28 -12.25
C GLY A 284 19.36 -13.93 -11.41
N ALA A 285 20.49 -14.56 -11.67
CA ALA A 285 21.75 -14.27 -10.97
C ALA A 285 22.26 -12.83 -11.19
N GLY A 286 21.77 -12.13 -12.20
CA GLY A 286 22.10 -10.72 -12.46
C GLY A 286 21.48 -9.75 -11.47
N ALA A 287 20.49 -10.18 -10.69
CA ALA A 287 19.81 -9.33 -9.71
C ALA A 287 20.69 -8.95 -8.50
N ASP A 288 21.77 -9.68 -8.24
CA ASP A 288 22.70 -9.30 -7.17
C ASP A 288 23.27 -7.88 -7.43
N ASN A 289 23.50 -7.12 -6.34
CA ASN A 289 23.91 -5.72 -6.40
C ASN A 289 22.85 -4.76 -7.01
N VAL A 290 21.56 -5.13 -6.88
CA VAL A 290 20.44 -4.23 -7.16
C VAL A 290 19.86 -3.74 -5.83
N THR A 291 19.60 -2.44 -5.74
CA THR A 291 18.90 -1.82 -4.62
C THR A 291 17.50 -1.40 -5.06
N LEU A 292 16.50 -1.63 -4.22
CA LEU A 292 15.12 -1.20 -4.46
C LEU A 292 14.65 -0.31 -3.31
N ILE A 293 13.77 0.65 -3.61
CA ILE A 293 13.08 1.45 -2.61
C ILE A 293 11.59 1.34 -2.83
N ALA A 294 10.81 1.24 -1.74
CA ALA A 294 9.37 1.15 -1.83
C ALA A 294 8.68 1.79 -0.62
N PRO A 295 7.49 2.39 -0.76
CA PRO A 295 6.69 2.91 0.35
C PRO A 295 5.86 1.81 1.04
N THR A 296 6.37 0.61 1.11
CA THR A 296 5.76 -0.57 1.73
C THR A 296 6.81 -1.40 2.45
N ASN A 297 6.40 -2.05 3.55
CA ASN A 297 7.23 -2.99 4.30
C ASN A 297 6.77 -4.43 4.00
N ILE A 298 7.62 -5.22 3.35
CA ILE A 298 7.35 -6.63 3.04
C ILE A 298 7.67 -7.60 4.18
N GLY A 299 7.85 -7.10 5.40
CA GLY A 299 8.18 -7.88 6.60
C GLY A 299 7.16 -7.70 7.72
N GLY A 300 7.43 -8.34 8.87
CA GLY A 300 6.61 -8.17 10.07
C GLY A 300 5.57 -9.26 10.31
N GLY A 301 4.80 -9.09 11.38
CA GLY A 301 3.86 -10.12 11.86
C GLY A 301 2.67 -10.36 10.91
N PHE A 302 2.17 -9.30 10.29
CA PHE A 302 1.09 -9.42 9.29
C PHE A 302 1.52 -10.26 8.10
N ILE A 303 2.72 -10.02 7.56
CA ILE A 303 3.21 -10.76 6.39
C ILE A 303 3.35 -12.27 6.69
N GLN A 304 3.67 -12.64 7.92
CA GLN A 304 3.68 -14.07 8.32
C GLN A 304 2.27 -14.67 8.30
N LYS A 305 1.24 -13.93 8.75
CA LYS A 305 -0.17 -14.32 8.66
C LYS A 305 -0.60 -14.46 7.20
N TYR A 306 -0.31 -13.46 6.39
CA TYR A 306 -0.60 -13.41 4.95
C TYR A 306 0.03 -14.60 4.20
N ASN A 307 1.32 -14.82 4.36
CA ASN A 307 2.04 -15.92 3.69
C ASN A 307 1.45 -17.29 4.07
N LYS A 308 1.05 -17.47 5.32
CA LYS A 308 0.40 -18.70 5.77
C LYS A 308 -0.96 -18.89 5.12
N GLU A 309 -1.76 -17.84 4.98
CA GLU A 309 -3.11 -17.90 4.42
C GLU A 309 -3.07 -18.23 2.92
N PHE A 310 -2.22 -17.54 2.18
CA PHE A 310 -2.14 -17.69 0.72
C PHE A 310 -1.10 -18.73 0.25
N GLY A 311 -0.44 -19.43 1.19
CA GLY A 311 0.56 -20.46 0.87
C GLY A 311 1.82 -19.90 0.23
N GLU A 312 2.11 -18.62 0.46
CA GLU A 312 3.33 -17.98 -0.03
C GLU A 312 4.56 -18.48 0.72
N ASP A 313 5.66 -18.68 0.01
CA ASP A 313 6.92 -19.14 0.59
C ASP A 313 7.87 -17.98 0.95
N ALA A 314 9.05 -18.30 1.47
CA ALA A 314 10.02 -17.31 1.90
C ALA A 314 10.67 -16.50 0.75
N SER A 315 10.46 -16.90 -0.50
CA SER A 315 10.93 -16.17 -1.69
C SER A 315 9.89 -15.18 -2.22
N SER A 316 8.65 -15.25 -1.72
CA SER A 316 7.59 -14.31 -2.08
C SER A 316 7.92 -12.89 -1.64
N VAL A 317 7.58 -11.94 -2.48
CA VAL A 317 7.72 -10.50 -2.23
C VAL A 317 6.32 -9.88 -2.17
N PRO A 318 5.65 -9.93 -0.99
CA PRO A 318 4.25 -9.52 -0.85
C PRO A 318 4.11 -8.00 -0.76
N VAL A 319 4.51 -7.33 -1.85
CA VAL A 319 4.46 -5.88 -2.00
C VAL A 319 3.03 -5.37 -1.80
N TYR A 320 2.85 -4.34 -0.97
CA TYR A 320 1.55 -3.72 -0.65
C TYR A 320 0.45 -4.64 -0.08
N ALA A 321 0.78 -5.88 0.34
CA ALA A 321 -0.21 -6.77 0.95
C ALA A 321 -0.82 -6.18 2.23
N GLY A 322 -0.01 -5.54 3.05
CA GLY A 322 -0.47 -4.86 4.28
C GLY A 322 -1.35 -3.66 3.99
N GLU A 323 -0.99 -2.85 3.01
CA GLU A 323 -1.75 -1.68 2.59
C GLU A 323 -3.12 -2.08 2.02
N GLY A 324 -3.18 -3.14 1.22
CA GLY A 324 -4.45 -3.67 0.73
C GLY A 324 -5.37 -4.12 1.86
N TYR A 325 -4.82 -4.83 2.86
CA TYR A 325 -5.55 -5.24 4.06
C TYR A 325 -6.05 -4.03 4.86
N ASP A 326 -5.19 -3.05 5.08
CA ASP A 326 -5.52 -1.85 5.86
C ASP A 326 -6.59 -1.00 5.18
N VAL A 327 -6.51 -0.83 3.86
CA VAL A 327 -7.54 -0.11 3.09
C VAL A 327 -8.90 -0.79 3.25
N ALA A 328 -8.97 -2.12 3.07
CA ALA A 328 -10.23 -2.85 3.25
C ALA A 328 -10.77 -2.73 4.68
N THR A 329 -9.89 -2.77 5.68
CA THR A 329 -10.27 -2.61 7.09
C THR A 329 -10.79 -1.21 7.38
N MET A 330 -10.13 -0.16 6.85
CA MET A 330 -10.61 1.23 6.97
C MET A 330 -11.98 1.43 6.34
N LEU A 331 -12.20 0.88 5.15
CA LEU A 331 -13.51 0.93 4.49
C LEU A 331 -14.57 0.18 5.33
N GLY A 332 -14.20 -0.94 5.96
CA GLY A 332 -15.03 -1.68 6.90
C GLY A 332 -15.43 -0.85 8.13
N GLU A 333 -14.49 -0.10 8.69
CA GLU A 333 -14.81 0.82 9.81
C GLU A 333 -15.73 1.96 9.37
N GLY A 334 -15.54 2.50 8.16
CA GLY A 334 -16.46 3.48 7.58
C GLY A 334 -17.87 2.92 7.40
N ILE A 335 -18.00 1.67 6.92
CA ILE A 335 -19.31 0.97 6.85
C ILE A 335 -19.92 0.82 8.23
N ARG A 336 -19.14 0.38 9.23
CA ARG A 336 -19.62 0.19 10.61
C ARG A 336 -20.17 1.48 11.17
N GLN A 337 -19.41 2.58 11.07
CA GLN A 337 -19.83 3.88 11.55
C GLN A 337 -21.08 4.39 10.82
N ALA A 338 -21.11 4.31 9.49
CA ALA A 338 -22.29 4.70 8.70
C ALA A 338 -23.57 3.96 9.16
N ARG A 339 -23.47 2.64 9.40
CA ARG A 339 -24.57 1.81 9.88
C ARG A 339 -25.00 2.15 11.32
N GLU A 340 -24.06 2.48 12.19
CA GLU A 340 -24.33 2.93 13.56
C GLU A 340 -25.03 4.31 13.57
N ASP A 341 -24.70 5.18 12.60
CA ASP A 341 -25.32 6.48 12.40
C ASP A 341 -26.66 6.42 11.65
N GLY A 342 -27.08 5.22 11.23
CA GLY A 342 -28.42 4.96 10.71
C GLY A 342 -28.52 4.86 9.19
N ALA A 343 -27.41 4.73 8.46
CA ALA A 343 -27.43 4.45 7.02
C ALA A 343 -28.11 3.10 6.75
N GLU A 344 -29.07 3.04 5.85
CA GLU A 344 -29.86 1.85 5.55
C GLU A 344 -29.63 1.27 4.16
N ASP A 345 -29.08 2.07 3.24
CA ASP A 345 -28.81 1.67 1.87
C ASP A 345 -27.36 1.96 1.44
N PRO A 346 -26.91 1.43 0.29
CA PRO A 346 -25.53 1.60 -0.18
C PRO A 346 -25.13 3.07 -0.47
N GLU A 347 -26.07 3.97 -0.85
CA GLU A 347 -25.78 5.38 -1.11
C GLU A 347 -25.43 6.11 0.20
N ASP A 348 -26.23 5.90 1.25
CA ASP A 348 -25.97 6.45 2.58
C ASP A 348 -24.68 5.88 3.18
N ILE A 349 -24.44 4.55 3.02
CA ILE A 349 -23.20 3.91 3.48
C ILE A 349 -21.98 4.51 2.76
N ARG A 350 -22.05 4.74 1.46
CA ARG A 350 -20.99 5.39 0.67
C ARG A 350 -20.65 6.77 1.21
N ALA A 351 -21.68 7.58 1.50
CA ALA A 351 -21.50 8.90 2.11
C ALA A 351 -20.82 8.80 3.50
N GLY A 352 -21.24 7.84 4.33
CA GLY A 352 -20.62 7.61 5.63
C GLY A 352 -19.17 7.11 5.57
N ILE A 353 -18.82 6.26 4.58
CA ILE A 353 -17.43 5.88 4.32
C ILE A 353 -16.60 7.13 4.01
N LYS A 354 -17.10 8.03 3.15
CA LYS A 354 -16.40 9.27 2.82
C LYS A 354 -16.20 10.14 4.06
N GLU A 355 -17.24 10.29 4.90
CA GLU A 355 -17.15 11.05 6.15
C GLU A 355 -16.13 10.44 7.12
N TYR A 356 -16.09 9.11 7.24
CA TYR A 356 -15.07 8.44 8.03
C TYR A 356 -13.65 8.71 7.51
N LEU A 357 -13.41 8.57 6.21
CA LEU A 357 -12.10 8.86 5.61
C LEU A 357 -11.70 10.32 5.81
N ASP A 358 -12.63 11.27 5.66
CA ASP A 358 -12.39 12.69 5.95
C ASP A 358 -12.03 12.96 7.41
N SER A 359 -12.55 12.19 8.34
CA SER A 359 -12.20 12.30 9.75
C SER A 359 -10.73 12.00 10.04
N LEU A 360 -10.05 11.29 9.13
CA LEU A 360 -8.63 10.99 9.22
C LEU A 360 -7.73 12.06 8.58
N VAL A 361 -8.34 13.09 7.96
CA VAL A 361 -7.62 14.24 7.38
C VAL A 361 -7.35 15.28 8.46
N GLY A 362 -6.12 15.78 8.53
CA GLY A 362 -5.77 16.93 9.39
C GLY A 362 -5.73 16.65 10.90
N GLY A 363 -5.60 15.38 11.32
CA GLY A 363 -5.35 15.05 12.73
C GLY A 363 -6.03 13.79 13.26
N GLY A 364 -6.96 13.19 12.52
CA GLY A 364 -7.40 11.82 12.78
C GLY A 364 -6.37 10.80 12.35
N SER A 365 -6.46 9.57 12.85
CA SER A 365 -5.58 8.49 12.43
C SER A 365 -6.24 7.13 12.54
N PHE A 366 -5.86 6.22 11.65
CA PHE A 366 -6.18 4.80 11.70
C PHE A 366 -4.89 3.99 11.89
N GLU A 367 -4.87 3.08 12.87
CA GLU A 367 -3.72 2.20 13.11
C GLU A 367 -3.92 0.89 12.35
N GLY A 368 -3.22 0.76 11.23
CA GLY A 368 -3.23 -0.43 10.37
C GLY A 368 -2.13 -1.43 10.73
N VAL A 369 -2.09 -2.54 10.00
CA VAL A 369 -1.03 -3.56 10.15
C VAL A 369 0.25 -3.16 9.43
N ALA A 370 0.16 -2.35 8.37
CA ALA A 370 1.31 -1.85 7.61
C ALA A 370 1.86 -0.55 8.23
N LYS A 371 0.99 0.36 8.60
CA LYS A 371 1.37 1.70 9.12
C LYS A 371 0.21 2.41 9.81
N ILE A 372 0.49 3.59 10.35
CA ILE A 372 -0.55 4.54 10.79
C ILE A 372 -0.94 5.41 9.58
N TYR A 373 -2.24 5.56 9.35
CA TYR A 373 -2.81 6.36 8.28
C TYR A 373 -3.38 7.65 8.83
N SER A 374 -2.93 8.75 8.28
CA SER A 374 -3.44 10.09 8.47
C SER A 374 -3.12 10.87 7.20
N TRP A 375 -4.01 11.76 6.77
CA TRP A 375 -3.86 12.47 5.53
C TRP A 375 -3.80 13.98 5.70
N ASP A 376 -3.15 14.63 4.75
CA ASP A 376 -3.23 16.09 4.58
C ASP A 376 -4.46 16.48 3.74
N GLU A 377 -4.61 17.79 3.48
CA GLU A 377 -5.73 18.34 2.69
C GLU A 377 -5.74 17.89 1.20
N LYS A 378 -4.68 17.26 0.72
CA LYS A 378 -4.58 16.65 -0.61
C LYS A 378 -4.79 15.13 -0.58
N HIS A 379 -5.16 14.59 0.57
CA HIS A 379 -5.29 13.16 0.83
C HIS A 379 -3.99 12.38 0.60
N GLU A 380 -2.85 13.06 0.79
CA GLU A 380 -1.53 12.45 0.81
C GLU A 380 -1.20 11.95 2.23
N LEU A 381 -0.61 10.76 2.29
CA LEU A 381 -0.24 10.14 3.56
C LEU A 381 0.79 10.99 4.32
N THR A 382 0.55 11.23 5.62
CA THR A 382 1.43 12.01 6.51
C THR A 382 2.09 11.11 7.56
N ALA A 383 3.26 11.53 8.01
CA ALA A 383 3.97 10.93 9.15
C ALA A 383 4.83 12.01 9.82
N ASP A 384 5.19 11.82 11.11
CA ASP A 384 6.09 12.73 11.83
C ASP A 384 7.43 12.90 11.12
N ASP A 385 7.97 11.80 10.59
CA ASP A 385 9.10 11.81 9.65
C ASP A 385 8.67 11.04 8.38
N PRO A 386 8.40 11.74 7.26
CA PRO A 386 7.95 11.10 6.03
C PRO A 386 8.91 10.04 5.47
N ALA A 387 10.21 10.11 5.80
CA ALA A 387 11.17 9.10 5.38
C ALA A 387 10.92 7.72 5.98
N THR A 388 10.18 7.63 7.11
CA THR A 388 9.80 6.35 7.73
C THR A 388 8.76 5.57 6.93
N LEU A 389 8.10 6.21 5.98
CA LEU A 389 7.13 5.57 5.09
C LEU A 389 7.80 4.73 4.00
N PHE A 390 9.12 4.89 3.78
CA PHE A 390 9.86 4.24 2.70
C PHE A 390 10.90 3.27 3.25
N PHE A 391 11.08 2.15 2.55
CA PHE A 391 11.99 1.08 2.93
C PHE A 391 12.95 0.77 1.78
N PHE A 392 14.21 0.52 2.12
CA PHE A 392 15.21 0.08 1.18
C PHE A 392 15.42 -1.43 1.27
N TYR A 393 15.70 -2.01 0.13
CA TYR A 393 15.92 -3.44 -0.04
C TYR A 393 17.17 -3.68 -0.90
N GLU A 394 17.95 -4.67 -0.51
CA GLU A 394 19.06 -5.18 -1.31
C GLU A 394 18.68 -6.53 -1.91
N VAL A 395 18.95 -6.74 -3.18
CA VAL A 395 18.81 -8.04 -3.82
C VAL A 395 20.13 -8.80 -3.71
N SER A 396 20.10 -9.98 -3.11
CA SER A 396 21.30 -10.77 -2.90
C SER A 396 20.96 -12.24 -2.69
N GLY A 397 21.69 -13.11 -3.40
CA GLY A 397 21.51 -14.56 -3.30
C GLY A 397 20.13 -15.05 -3.77
N GLY A 398 19.54 -14.38 -4.76
CA GLY A 398 18.23 -14.71 -5.33
C GLY A 398 17.02 -14.30 -4.49
N GLY A 399 17.18 -13.42 -3.51
CA GLY A 399 16.08 -12.91 -2.67
C GLY A 399 16.25 -11.45 -2.31
N VAL A 400 15.19 -10.88 -1.75
CA VAL A 400 15.11 -9.48 -1.30
C VAL A 400 15.38 -9.42 0.20
N LYS A 401 16.31 -8.56 0.63
CA LYS A 401 16.67 -8.34 2.03
C LYS A 401 16.38 -6.91 2.43
N PRO A 402 15.64 -6.66 3.52
CA PRO A 402 15.41 -5.31 4.00
C PRO A 402 16.70 -4.69 4.55
N LEU A 403 16.97 -3.45 4.15
CA LEU A 403 18.02 -2.59 4.72
C LEU A 403 17.51 -1.73 5.88
N GLY A 404 16.18 -1.67 6.07
CA GLY A 404 15.47 -0.83 7.01
C GLY A 404 14.68 0.27 6.33
N ASN A 405 14.03 1.14 7.13
CA ASN A 405 13.40 2.33 6.58
C ASN A 405 14.46 3.33 6.07
N ALA A 406 14.03 4.37 5.33
CA ALA A 406 14.97 5.28 4.69
C ALA A 406 15.85 6.04 5.69
N VAL A 407 15.34 6.36 6.89
CA VAL A 407 16.13 7.00 7.96
C VAL A 407 17.30 6.09 8.38
N GLU A 408 17.02 4.80 8.56
CA GLU A 408 18.04 3.82 8.96
C GLU A 408 19.01 3.48 7.83
N ALA A 409 18.52 3.35 6.60
CA ALA A 409 19.31 2.94 5.43
C ALA A 409 20.28 4.03 4.97
N ILE A 410 19.85 5.30 4.94
CA ILE A 410 20.68 6.43 4.49
C ILE A 410 21.69 6.86 5.58
N ALA A 411 21.40 6.61 6.86
CA ALA A 411 22.29 6.95 7.96
C ALA A 411 23.52 6.03 8.10
N LYS A 412 23.55 4.91 7.40
CA LYS A 412 24.67 3.94 7.38
C LYS A 412 25.73 4.36 6.36
#